data_7966c8418ea2319c4f27b66d56455cd9
#
_entry.id   7966c8418ea2319c4f27b66d56455cd9
#
_cell.length_a   1.000
_cell.length_b   1.000
_cell.length_c   1.000
_cell.angle_alpha   90.00
_cell.angle_beta   90.00
_cell.angle_gamma   90.00
#
_symmetry.space_group_name_H-M   'P 1'
#
loop_
_entity.id
_entity.type
_entity.pdbx_description
1 polymer ?
#
loop_
_entity_poly.entity_id
_entity_poly.type
_entity_poly.pdbx_seq_one_letter_code
_entity_poly.pdbx_strand_id
1 'polypeptide(L)'
;MEYCILVVNPGSTSTKIAVFQGEKALLQKTIRHSGEELAPFGAIMDQAPFRLRCVEEALAGFDLTRLDAVCARGGMLPACPSGAFAVDQDMIDYLSAITQGAHASNLGCVMARDLAEPLHIPAYVYDPVAVDEMPPMARITGIPELPRRMMGHALNTRAMAIRCAETVLHKPFDRCR
;
A
#
# COMPACT_ATOMS: atom_id res chain seq x y z
N MET A 1 -16.73 16.98 -5.66
CA MET A 1 -15.88 17.25 -4.46
C MET A 1 -14.66 16.34 -4.62
N GLU A 2 -13.45 16.89 -4.51
CA GLU A 2 -12.22 16.09 -4.62
C GLU A 2 -11.73 15.76 -3.22
N TYR A 3 -11.56 14.46 -2.94
CA TYR A 3 -11.04 14.00 -1.66
C TYR A 3 -9.56 14.31 -1.51
N CYS A 4 -9.14 14.61 -0.28
CA CYS A 4 -7.75 14.79 0.11
C CYS A 4 -7.27 13.53 0.84
N ILE A 5 -6.36 12.78 0.24
CA ILE A 5 -5.96 11.45 0.72
C ILE A 5 -4.46 11.42 1.00
N LEU A 6 -4.09 11.03 2.22
CA LEU A 6 -2.72 10.67 2.56
C LEU A 6 -2.45 9.24 2.14
N VAL A 7 -1.44 9.04 1.30
CA VAL A 7 -0.97 7.71 0.87
C VAL A 7 0.32 7.36 1.58
N VAL A 8 0.40 6.15 2.15
CA VAL A 8 1.58 5.62 2.84
C VAL A 8 2.01 4.31 2.21
N ASN A 9 3.27 4.24 1.78
CA ASN A 9 3.85 3.04 1.15
C ASN A 9 5.16 2.66 1.84
N PRO A 10 5.10 1.84 2.90
CA PRO A 10 6.29 1.35 3.58
C PRO A 10 6.99 0.28 2.73
N GLY A 11 8.26 0.50 2.44
CA GLY A 11 9.16 -0.44 1.78
C GLY A 11 10.30 -0.86 2.72
N SER A 12 11.16 -1.77 2.26
CA SER A 12 12.22 -2.35 3.09
C SER A 12 13.15 -1.28 3.69
N THR A 13 13.60 -0.33 2.88
CA THR A 13 14.57 0.71 3.28
C THR A 13 14.03 2.13 3.17
N SER A 14 12.74 2.29 2.97
CA SER A 14 12.13 3.62 2.87
C SER A 14 10.62 3.55 3.14
N THR A 15 10.06 4.69 3.56
CA THR A 15 8.63 4.92 3.57
C THR A 15 8.33 6.07 2.62
N LYS A 16 7.51 5.82 1.62
CA LYS A 16 7.04 6.87 0.70
C LYS A 16 5.70 7.37 1.16
N ILE A 17 5.53 8.68 1.19
CA ILE A 17 4.25 9.32 1.49
C ILE A 17 3.90 10.32 0.39
N ALA A 18 2.61 10.47 0.17
CA ALA A 18 2.08 11.51 -0.68
C ALA A 18 0.70 11.95 -0.20
N VAL A 19 0.39 13.22 -0.35
CA VAL A 19 -0.96 13.74 -0.17
C VAL A 19 -1.49 14.14 -1.53
N PHE A 20 -2.62 13.60 -1.89
CA PHE A 20 -3.32 13.91 -3.14
C PHE A 20 -4.65 14.60 -2.86
N GLN A 21 -4.98 15.59 -3.68
CA GLN A 21 -6.34 16.13 -3.80
C GLN A 21 -6.83 15.81 -5.22
N GLY A 22 -7.76 14.87 -5.33
CA GLY A 22 -8.06 14.26 -6.62
C GLY A 22 -6.79 13.64 -7.24
N GLU A 23 -6.43 14.05 -8.44
CA GLU A 23 -5.20 13.59 -9.13
C GLU A 23 -3.97 14.45 -8.84
N LYS A 24 -4.15 15.60 -8.16
CA LYS A 24 -3.08 16.55 -7.87
C LYS A 24 -2.31 16.16 -6.62
N ALA A 25 -1.02 15.92 -6.76
CA ALA A 25 -0.14 15.77 -5.61
C ALA A 25 0.13 17.12 -4.94
N LEU A 26 -0.24 17.24 -3.67
CA LEU A 26 0.03 18.41 -2.83
C LEU A 26 1.36 18.27 -2.08
N LEU A 27 1.72 17.05 -1.72
CA LEU A 27 2.97 16.72 -1.05
C LEU A 27 3.44 15.34 -1.51
N GLN A 28 4.76 15.19 -1.71
CA GLN A 28 5.39 13.88 -1.96
C GLN A 28 6.74 13.85 -1.26
N LYS A 29 6.99 12.83 -0.46
CA LYS A 29 8.28 12.63 0.22
C LYS A 29 8.67 11.16 0.22
N THR A 30 9.97 10.93 0.16
CA THR A 30 10.57 9.61 0.39
C THR A 30 11.46 9.70 1.61
N ILE A 31 11.07 9.02 2.66
CA ILE A 31 11.79 8.91 3.92
C ILE A 31 12.66 7.66 3.80
N ARG A 32 13.98 7.84 3.82
CA ARG A 32 14.93 6.72 3.78
C ARG A 32 15.24 6.27 5.20
N HIS A 33 15.36 4.96 5.37
CA HIS A 33 15.76 4.33 6.63
C HIS A 33 17.07 3.59 6.41
N SER A 34 18.08 3.97 7.14
CA SER A 34 19.40 3.30 7.08
C SER A 34 19.33 1.92 7.74
N GLY A 35 20.31 1.07 7.41
CA GLY A 35 20.43 -0.23 8.06
C GLY A 35 20.68 -0.11 9.57
N GLU A 36 21.38 0.94 10.01
CA GLU A 36 21.64 1.21 11.43
C GLU A 36 20.37 1.58 12.19
N GLU A 37 19.50 2.40 11.59
CA GLU A 37 18.20 2.76 12.19
C GLU A 37 17.25 1.56 12.29
N LEU A 38 17.32 0.61 11.35
CA LEU A 38 16.46 -0.55 11.33
C LEU A 38 17.02 -1.75 12.11
N ALA A 39 18.32 -1.80 12.37
CA ALA A 39 19.00 -2.90 13.07
C ALA A 39 18.44 -3.24 14.46
N PRO A 40 17.98 -2.27 15.27
CA PRO A 40 17.43 -2.57 16.60
C PRO A 40 16.13 -3.35 16.61
N PHE A 41 15.39 -3.43 15.48
CA PHE A 41 14.08 -4.06 15.42
C PHE A 41 14.20 -5.55 15.08
N GLY A 42 13.69 -6.40 15.97
CA GLY A 42 13.71 -7.85 15.79
C GLY A 42 12.71 -8.35 14.76
N ALA A 43 11.56 -7.70 14.67
CA ALA A 43 10.52 -8.00 13.70
C ALA A 43 10.13 -6.76 12.87
N ILE A 44 9.57 -7.00 11.69
CA ILE A 44 9.11 -5.90 10.82
C ILE A 44 8.09 -5.02 11.52
N MET A 45 7.15 -5.62 12.23
CA MET A 45 6.07 -4.89 12.92
C MET A 45 6.58 -3.97 14.03
N ASP A 46 7.73 -4.30 14.64
CA ASP A 46 8.36 -3.46 15.68
C ASP A 46 8.81 -2.09 15.13
N GLN A 47 8.95 -1.98 13.81
CA GLN A 47 9.35 -0.73 13.14
C GLN A 47 8.20 0.29 13.06
N ALA A 48 6.94 -0.11 13.31
CA ALA A 48 5.79 0.76 13.11
C ALA A 48 5.88 2.08 13.89
N PRO A 49 6.19 2.11 15.21
CA PRO A 49 6.27 3.36 15.96
C PRO A 49 7.41 4.27 15.48
N PHE A 50 8.54 3.70 15.06
CA PHE A 50 9.65 4.47 14.50
C PHE A 50 9.26 5.13 13.17
N ARG A 51 8.69 4.34 12.26
CA ARG A 51 8.31 4.83 10.94
C ARG A 51 7.15 5.83 10.99
N LEU A 52 6.22 5.68 11.94
CA LEU A 52 5.16 6.65 12.19
C LEU A 52 5.73 8.00 12.56
N ARG A 53 6.65 8.08 13.53
CA ARG A 53 7.30 9.35 13.89
C ARG A 53 7.99 10.01 12.69
N CYS A 54 8.69 9.23 11.87
CA CYS A 54 9.32 9.77 10.66
C CYS A 54 8.30 10.32 9.65
N VAL A 55 7.12 9.69 9.55
CA VAL A 55 6.02 10.17 8.69
C VAL A 55 5.41 11.45 9.26
N GLU A 56 5.14 11.51 10.55
CA GLU A 56 4.62 12.71 11.23
C GLU A 56 5.57 13.90 11.07
N GLU A 57 6.88 13.71 11.28
CA GLU A 57 7.89 14.72 11.02
C GLU A 57 7.91 15.17 9.55
N ALA A 58 7.75 14.22 8.63
CA ALA A 58 7.70 14.54 7.22
C ALA A 58 6.42 15.29 6.81
N LEU A 59 5.34 15.12 7.55
CA LEU A 59 4.07 15.85 7.36
C LEU A 59 4.05 17.20 8.08
N ALA A 60 5.07 17.53 8.88
CA ALA A 60 5.15 18.81 9.56
C ALA A 60 4.97 19.99 8.57
N GLY A 61 4.05 20.88 8.89
CA GLY A 61 3.68 22.01 8.03
C GLY A 61 2.54 21.72 7.03
N PHE A 62 2.07 20.49 6.91
CA PHE A 62 0.83 20.18 6.19
C PHE A 62 -0.35 20.20 7.17
N ASP A 63 -1.42 20.85 6.79
CA ASP A 63 -2.66 20.89 7.59
C ASP A 63 -3.40 19.54 7.48
N LEU A 64 -3.23 18.69 8.49
CA LEU A 64 -3.80 17.35 8.54
C LEU A 64 -5.34 17.35 8.64
N THR A 65 -5.95 18.44 9.07
CA THR A 65 -7.42 18.55 9.15
C THR A 65 -8.10 18.56 7.78
N ARG A 66 -7.31 18.73 6.71
CA ARG A 66 -7.78 18.64 5.33
C ARG A 66 -7.93 17.23 4.81
N LEU A 67 -7.40 16.24 5.53
CA LEU A 67 -7.44 14.85 5.08
C LEU A 67 -8.83 14.26 5.26
N ASP A 68 -9.30 13.56 4.23
CA ASP A 68 -10.56 12.80 4.24
C ASP A 68 -10.32 11.32 4.53
N ALA A 69 -9.13 10.80 4.25
CA ALA A 69 -8.76 9.41 4.49
C ALA A 69 -7.25 9.21 4.49
N VAL A 70 -6.81 8.11 5.12
CA VAL A 70 -5.45 7.58 4.96
C VAL A 70 -5.53 6.26 4.18
N CYS A 71 -4.68 6.11 3.16
CA CYS A 71 -4.62 4.90 2.37
C CYS A 71 -3.20 4.35 2.35
N ALA A 72 -3.00 3.12 2.82
CA ALA A 72 -1.73 2.44 2.71
C ALA A 72 -1.71 1.49 1.53
N ARG A 73 -0.51 1.28 0.98
CA ARG A 73 -0.29 0.17 0.07
C ARG A 73 -0.23 -1.11 0.88
N GLY A 74 -1.14 -2.04 0.59
CA GLY A 74 -1.40 -3.20 1.41
C GLY A 74 -0.27 -4.23 1.46
N GLY A 75 -0.28 -5.03 2.52
CA GLY A 75 0.63 -6.10 2.83
C GLY A 75 0.26 -7.46 2.22
N MET A 76 0.74 -8.51 2.85
CA MET A 76 0.56 -9.91 2.45
C MET A 76 -0.78 -10.47 2.94
N LEU A 77 -1.88 -9.87 2.50
CA LEU A 77 -3.24 -10.35 2.78
C LEU A 77 -3.51 -11.71 2.11
N PRO A 78 -4.56 -12.44 2.52
CA PRO A 78 -5.10 -13.55 1.75
C PRO A 78 -5.51 -13.09 0.34
N ALA A 79 -5.64 -14.05 -0.60
CA ALA A 79 -6.12 -13.74 -1.94
C ALA A 79 -7.47 -12.99 -1.87
N CYS A 80 -7.51 -11.83 -2.49
CA CYS A 80 -8.64 -10.92 -2.41
C CYS A 80 -8.97 -10.31 -3.78
N PRO A 81 -10.20 -9.86 -4.01
CA PRO A 81 -10.55 -9.11 -5.21
C PRO A 81 -9.85 -7.75 -5.25
N SER A 82 -9.87 -7.08 -6.39
CA SER A 82 -9.45 -5.68 -6.48
C SER A 82 -10.41 -4.77 -5.69
N GLY A 83 -9.83 -3.76 -5.03
CA GLY A 83 -10.60 -2.79 -4.25
C GLY A 83 -9.78 -2.13 -3.16
N ALA A 84 -10.44 -1.22 -2.46
CA ALA A 84 -9.97 -0.66 -1.21
C ALA A 84 -10.61 -1.43 -0.05
N PHE A 85 -9.82 -1.79 0.95
CA PHE A 85 -10.26 -2.51 2.13
C PHE A 85 -10.13 -1.60 3.33
N ALA A 86 -11.20 -1.42 4.10
CA ALA A 86 -11.12 -0.71 5.36
C ALA A 86 -10.17 -1.47 6.31
N VAL A 87 -9.32 -0.74 7.00
CA VAL A 87 -8.42 -1.34 7.99
C VAL A 87 -9.23 -1.61 9.25
N ASP A 88 -9.26 -2.87 9.65
CA ASP A 88 -9.84 -3.34 10.90
C ASP A 88 -8.80 -4.08 11.75
N GLN A 89 -9.19 -4.50 12.95
CA GLN A 89 -8.30 -5.19 13.87
C GLN A 89 -7.92 -6.58 13.36
N ASP A 90 -8.83 -7.28 12.69
CA ASP A 90 -8.58 -8.62 12.13
C ASP A 90 -7.48 -8.57 11.06
N MET A 91 -7.49 -7.55 10.20
CA MET A 91 -6.43 -7.31 9.21
C MET A 91 -5.08 -7.08 9.88
N ILE A 92 -5.05 -6.26 10.94
CA ILE A 92 -3.83 -5.95 11.67
C ILE A 92 -3.27 -7.20 12.36
N ASP A 93 -4.13 -7.95 13.03
CA ASP A 93 -3.76 -9.18 13.72
C ASP A 93 -3.22 -10.24 12.75
N TYR A 94 -3.90 -10.41 11.60
CA TYR A 94 -3.46 -11.30 10.54
C TYR A 94 -2.07 -10.93 10.02
N LEU A 95 -1.85 -9.67 9.64
CA LEU A 95 -0.56 -9.22 9.09
C LEU A 95 0.56 -9.23 10.13
N SER A 96 0.23 -9.02 11.40
CA SER A 96 1.19 -9.07 12.51
C SER A 96 1.62 -10.49 12.85
N ALA A 97 0.75 -11.47 12.65
CA ALA A 97 1.06 -12.88 12.85
C ALA A 97 1.99 -13.48 11.79
N ILE A 98 2.19 -12.80 10.66
CA ILE A 98 3.09 -13.26 9.60
C ILE A 98 4.54 -13.02 10.01
N THR A 99 5.23 -14.08 10.42
CA THR A 99 6.65 -14.03 10.80
C THR A 99 7.58 -14.51 9.69
N GLN A 100 7.17 -15.55 8.94
CA GLN A 100 7.94 -16.07 7.82
C GLN A 100 7.57 -15.31 6.53
N GLY A 101 8.60 -14.76 5.89
CA GLY A 101 8.39 -13.94 4.68
C GLY A 101 7.71 -12.60 4.94
N ALA A 102 7.69 -12.13 6.20
CA ALA A 102 7.16 -10.82 6.52
C ALA A 102 7.82 -9.72 5.67
N HIS A 103 7.02 -8.82 5.15
CA HIS A 103 7.49 -7.72 4.30
C HIS A 103 7.08 -6.38 4.90
N ALA A 104 7.88 -5.35 4.66
CA ALA A 104 7.62 -4.00 5.19
C ALA A 104 6.25 -3.43 4.81
N SER A 105 5.65 -3.90 3.70
CA SER A 105 4.29 -3.51 3.32
C SER A 105 3.22 -3.96 4.33
N ASN A 106 3.51 -4.94 5.21
CA ASN A 106 2.59 -5.33 6.28
C ASN A 106 2.37 -4.20 7.29
N LEU A 107 3.35 -3.30 7.45
CA LEU A 107 3.22 -2.11 8.27
C LEU A 107 2.14 -1.14 7.80
N GLY A 108 1.76 -1.23 6.52
CA GLY A 108 0.84 -0.27 5.90
C GLY A 108 -0.49 -0.16 6.65
N CYS A 109 -1.09 -1.28 7.06
CA CYS A 109 -2.37 -1.27 7.76
C CYS A 109 -2.29 -0.57 9.12
N VAL A 110 -1.26 -0.90 9.93
CA VAL A 110 -1.06 -0.27 11.24
C VAL A 110 -0.79 1.21 11.09
N MET A 111 0.12 1.59 10.19
CA MET A 111 0.46 2.99 9.94
C MET A 111 -0.74 3.79 9.43
N ALA A 112 -1.56 3.21 8.55
CA ALA A 112 -2.76 3.89 8.06
C ALA A 112 -3.77 4.14 9.18
N ARG A 113 -4.02 3.13 10.04
CA ARG A 113 -4.90 3.28 11.19
C ARG A 113 -4.39 4.35 12.15
N ASP A 114 -3.13 4.23 12.57
CA ASP A 114 -2.56 5.08 13.61
C ASP A 114 -2.47 6.55 13.18
N LEU A 115 -2.32 6.81 11.86
CA LEU A 115 -2.39 8.15 11.29
C LEU A 115 -3.83 8.68 11.14
N ALA A 116 -4.80 7.81 10.92
CA ALA A 116 -6.19 8.18 10.68
C ALA A 116 -7.00 8.36 11.98
N GLU A 117 -6.74 7.52 12.98
CA GLU A 117 -7.50 7.48 14.24
C GLU A 117 -7.54 8.83 14.98
N PRO A 118 -6.41 9.54 15.19
CA PRO A 118 -6.42 10.85 15.85
C PRO A 118 -7.21 11.93 15.08
N LEU A 119 -7.40 11.73 13.78
CA LEU A 119 -8.12 12.66 12.90
C LEU A 119 -9.60 12.27 12.73
N HIS A 120 -10.01 11.13 13.28
CA HIS A 120 -11.37 10.58 13.13
C HIS A 120 -11.78 10.36 11.66
N ILE A 121 -10.83 10.00 10.80
CA ILE A 121 -11.04 9.70 9.38
C ILE A 121 -10.81 8.22 9.10
N PRO A 122 -11.36 7.66 8.00
CA PRO A 122 -11.17 6.27 7.67
C PRO A 122 -9.74 5.95 7.20
N ALA A 123 -9.30 4.71 7.52
CA ALA A 123 -8.07 4.11 7.05
C ALA A 123 -8.37 2.98 6.07
N TYR A 124 -7.61 2.92 4.97
CA TYR A 124 -7.76 1.90 3.94
C TYR A 124 -6.43 1.27 3.56
N VAL A 125 -6.52 0.04 3.07
CA VAL A 125 -5.45 -0.64 2.35
C VAL A 125 -5.87 -0.78 0.89
N TYR A 126 -4.99 -0.46 -0.04
CA TYR A 126 -5.20 -0.58 -1.48
C TYR A 126 -4.02 -1.30 -2.15
N ASP A 127 -4.31 -2.06 -3.21
CA ASP A 127 -3.32 -2.81 -4.00
C ASP A 127 -2.42 -3.74 -3.16
N PRO A 128 -2.98 -4.60 -2.28
CA PRO A 128 -2.18 -5.65 -1.67
C PRO A 128 -1.62 -6.58 -2.76
N VAL A 129 -0.46 -7.19 -2.49
CA VAL A 129 0.20 -8.11 -3.45
C VAL A 129 -0.64 -9.35 -3.78
N ALA A 130 -1.67 -9.59 -2.99
CA ALA A 130 -2.58 -10.73 -3.09
C ALA A 130 -3.88 -10.44 -3.87
N VAL A 131 -3.99 -9.27 -4.52
CA VAL A 131 -5.11 -9.03 -5.45
C VAL A 131 -5.07 -10.07 -6.55
N ASP A 132 -6.07 -10.95 -6.57
CA ASP A 132 -6.09 -12.13 -7.43
C ASP A 132 -7.30 -12.11 -8.38
N GLU A 133 -7.04 -11.61 -9.58
CA GLU A 133 -7.98 -11.63 -10.71
C GLU A 133 -7.59 -12.70 -11.76
N MET A 134 -6.77 -13.68 -11.36
CA MET A 134 -6.27 -14.70 -12.28
C MET A 134 -7.40 -15.66 -12.68
N PRO A 135 -7.69 -15.82 -13.99
CA PRO A 135 -8.68 -16.78 -14.45
C PRO A 135 -8.21 -18.22 -14.16
N PRO A 136 -9.14 -19.19 -14.04
CA PRO A 136 -8.81 -20.57 -13.71
C PRO A 136 -7.73 -21.18 -14.60
N MET A 137 -7.76 -20.92 -15.91
CA MET A 137 -6.77 -21.44 -16.86
C MET A 137 -5.35 -20.93 -16.59
N ALA A 138 -5.19 -19.70 -16.09
CA ALA A 138 -3.89 -19.14 -15.76
C ALA A 138 -3.28 -19.74 -14.49
N ARG A 139 -4.06 -20.47 -13.68
CA ARG A 139 -3.60 -21.16 -12.47
C ARG A 139 -2.93 -22.50 -12.76
N ILE A 140 -3.14 -23.04 -13.95
CA ILE A 140 -2.57 -24.33 -14.33
C ILE A 140 -1.06 -24.23 -14.43
N THR A 141 -0.37 -25.15 -13.76
CA THR A 141 1.08 -25.35 -13.84
C THR A 141 1.38 -26.74 -14.41
N GLY A 142 2.64 -27.06 -14.62
CA GLY A 142 3.07 -28.42 -14.98
C GLY A 142 2.93 -29.44 -13.84
N ILE A 143 2.62 -28.99 -12.62
CA ILE A 143 2.43 -29.80 -11.41
C ILE A 143 1.04 -29.51 -10.86
N PRO A 144 0.08 -30.45 -10.99
CA PRO A 144 -1.32 -30.20 -10.61
C PRO A 144 -1.53 -29.79 -9.14
N GLU A 145 -0.67 -30.28 -8.24
CA GLU A 145 -0.72 -30.01 -6.81
C GLU A 145 -0.25 -28.59 -6.45
N LEU A 146 0.41 -27.90 -7.38
CA LEU A 146 0.97 -26.55 -7.18
C LEU A 146 0.33 -25.55 -8.13
N PRO A 147 -0.90 -25.09 -7.86
CA PRO A 147 -1.54 -24.06 -8.68
C PRO A 147 -0.79 -22.74 -8.57
N ARG A 148 -0.74 -22.00 -9.67
CA ARG A 148 -0.17 -20.65 -9.67
C ARG A 148 -1.00 -19.73 -8.78
N ARG A 149 -0.32 -18.91 -7.99
CA ARG A 149 -0.91 -17.87 -7.16
C ARG A 149 -0.46 -16.50 -7.65
N MET A 150 -1.36 -15.52 -7.57
CA MET A 150 -0.99 -14.14 -7.84
C MET A 150 -0.16 -13.58 -6.68
N MET A 151 0.99 -13.01 -7.01
CA MET A 151 1.86 -12.29 -6.06
C MET A 151 2.40 -11.06 -6.79
N GLY A 152 1.66 -9.97 -6.74
CA GLY A 152 2.07 -8.75 -7.43
C GLY A 152 1.08 -7.61 -7.26
N HIS A 153 1.51 -6.41 -7.62
CA HIS A 153 0.69 -5.21 -7.54
C HIS A 153 -0.16 -5.02 -8.80
N ALA A 154 -1.23 -5.78 -8.91
CA ALA A 154 -2.09 -5.83 -10.10
C ALA A 154 -2.73 -4.47 -10.42
N LEU A 155 -3.23 -3.76 -9.39
CA LEU A 155 -3.92 -2.49 -9.58
C LEU A 155 -2.96 -1.38 -10.01
N ASN A 156 -1.78 -1.29 -9.37
CA ASN A 156 -0.76 -0.33 -9.78
C ASN A 156 -0.27 -0.59 -11.22
N THR A 157 -0.03 -1.85 -11.57
CA THR A 157 0.40 -2.22 -12.93
C THR A 157 -0.65 -1.83 -13.97
N ARG A 158 -1.93 -2.13 -13.68
CA ARG A 158 -3.04 -1.75 -14.54
C ARG A 158 -3.18 -0.24 -14.69
N ALA A 159 -3.13 0.50 -13.57
CA ALA A 159 -3.22 1.96 -13.58
C ALA A 159 -2.08 2.61 -14.41
N MET A 160 -0.85 2.11 -14.25
CA MET A 160 0.28 2.59 -15.04
C MET A 160 0.16 2.24 -16.51
N ALA A 161 -0.37 1.06 -16.85
CA ALA A 161 -0.59 0.67 -18.24
C ALA A 161 -1.67 1.53 -18.91
N ILE A 162 -2.78 1.81 -18.19
CA ILE A 162 -3.83 2.74 -18.68
C ILE A 162 -3.23 4.12 -18.91
N ARG A 163 -2.52 4.66 -17.93
CA ARG A 163 -1.89 5.98 -18.06
C ARG A 163 -0.89 6.04 -19.21
N CYS A 164 -0.08 5.00 -19.39
CA CYS A 164 0.85 4.91 -20.53
C CYS A 164 0.09 4.90 -21.86
N ALA A 165 -0.99 4.12 -21.98
CA ALA A 165 -1.82 4.08 -23.18
C ALA A 165 -2.36 5.47 -23.53
N GLU A 166 -2.88 6.19 -22.57
CA GLU A 166 -3.48 7.52 -22.76
C GLU A 166 -2.43 8.61 -23.05
N THR A 167 -1.37 8.68 -22.22
CA THR A 167 -0.43 9.81 -22.24
C THR A 167 0.76 9.63 -23.17
N VAL A 168 1.17 8.40 -23.47
CA VAL A 168 2.34 8.08 -24.30
C VAL A 168 1.93 7.52 -25.65
N LEU A 169 1.01 6.55 -25.67
CA LEU A 169 0.58 5.90 -26.90
C LEU A 169 -0.60 6.61 -27.56
N HIS A 170 -1.28 7.53 -26.87
CA HIS A 170 -2.47 8.24 -27.32
C HIS A 170 -3.55 7.29 -27.89
N LYS A 171 -3.75 6.17 -27.18
CA LYS A 171 -4.71 5.11 -27.55
C LYS A 171 -5.52 4.69 -26.35
N PRO A 172 -6.79 4.27 -26.54
CA PRO A 172 -7.54 3.59 -25.49
C PRO A 172 -6.81 2.31 -25.04
N PHE A 173 -6.83 2.04 -23.73
CA PHE A 173 -6.09 0.91 -23.14
C PHE A 173 -6.51 -0.45 -23.73
N ASP A 174 -7.80 -0.64 -24.01
CA ASP A 174 -8.36 -1.86 -24.61
C ASP A 174 -7.86 -2.13 -26.04
N ARG A 175 -7.29 -1.12 -26.69
CA ARG A 175 -6.65 -1.21 -28.02
C ARG A 175 -5.13 -1.35 -27.98
N CYS A 176 -4.55 -1.44 -26.77
CA CYS A 176 -3.12 -1.69 -26.60
C CYS A 176 -2.87 -3.20 -26.54
N ARG A 177 -1.91 -3.66 -27.36
CA ARG A 177 -1.43 -5.06 -27.38
C ARG A 177 0.08 -5.08 -27.18
#